data_fdeaac0cbec7d888ac4e0ad2c72463d9
#
_entry.id   fdeaac0cbec7d888ac4e0ad2c72463d9
#
_cell.length_a   1.000
_cell.length_b   1.000
_cell.length_c   1.000
_cell.angle_alpha   90.00
_cell.angle_beta   90.00
_cell.angle_gamma   90.00
#
_symmetry.space_group_name_H-M   'P 1'
#
loop_
_entity.id
_entity.type
_entity.pdbx_description
1 polymer ?
#
loop_
_entity_poly.entity_id
_entity_poly.type
_entity_poly.pdbx_seq_one_letter_code
_entity_poly.pdbx_strand_id
1 'polypeptide(L)'
;MEEAPKELNTKAYVMTLKEEEALNQWLDEQLKAGLIVESKLRYAAPCFYIPKKDDSLWLIQNYKKLNQVTIKNKMLLPLIGEVIDKLKEAEYLNKPDLIWGYNNVQIKEGDE
;
A
#
# COMPACT_ATOMS: atom_id res chain seq x y z
N MET A 1 4.24 16.66 9.97
CA MET A 1 5.46 16.47 9.14
C MET A 1 6.30 17.77 9.11
N GLU A 2 6.79 18.24 10.25
CA GLU A 2 7.51 19.53 10.32
C GLU A 2 8.89 19.49 9.63
N GLU A 3 9.48 18.33 9.39
CA GLU A 3 10.79 18.17 8.73
C GLU A 3 10.73 17.40 7.40
N ALA A 4 9.54 17.20 6.84
CA ALA A 4 9.42 16.52 5.56
C ALA A 4 9.88 17.43 4.40
N PRO A 5 10.55 16.89 3.38
CA PRO A 5 10.91 17.68 2.21
C PRO A 5 9.65 18.22 1.53
N LYS A 6 9.72 19.42 0.96
CA LYS A 6 8.58 20.07 0.28
C LYS A 6 8.03 19.26 -0.89
N GLU A 7 8.86 18.43 -1.48
CA GLU A 7 8.51 17.54 -2.58
C GLU A 7 9.20 16.19 -2.40
N LEU A 8 8.48 15.12 -2.65
CA LEU A 8 9.02 13.77 -2.74
C LEU A 8 8.76 13.24 -4.16
N ASN A 9 9.64 13.59 -5.07
CA ASN A 9 9.58 13.12 -6.44
C ASN A 9 10.56 11.95 -6.60
N THR A 10 10.03 10.79 -6.92
CA THR A 10 10.83 9.58 -7.15
C THR A 10 10.76 9.24 -8.62
N LYS A 11 11.94 8.92 -9.22
CA LYS A 11 11.99 8.48 -10.60
C LYS A 11 11.09 7.26 -10.82
N ALA A 12 10.19 7.34 -11.80
CA ALA A 12 9.35 6.23 -12.19
C ALA A 12 10.19 5.06 -12.72
N TYR A 13 9.72 3.84 -12.45
CA TYR A 13 10.32 2.64 -13.05
C TYR A 13 9.91 2.54 -14.52
N VAL A 14 10.85 2.06 -15.35
CA VAL A 14 10.57 1.76 -16.74
C VAL A 14 9.66 0.54 -16.82
N MET A 15 8.57 0.65 -17.58
CA MET A 15 7.60 -0.42 -17.81
C MET A 15 7.61 -0.87 -19.26
N THR A 16 7.29 -2.15 -19.47
CA THR A 16 7.01 -2.67 -20.81
C THR A 16 5.63 -2.20 -21.28
N LEU A 17 5.36 -2.21 -22.58
CA LEU A 17 4.06 -1.83 -23.15
C LEU A 17 2.91 -2.64 -22.52
N LYS A 18 3.11 -3.94 -22.31
CA LYS A 18 2.13 -4.82 -21.66
C LYS A 18 1.83 -4.42 -20.21
N GLU A 19 2.83 -4.02 -19.46
CA GLU A 19 2.68 -3.55 -18.09
C GLU A 19 1.99 -2.18 -18.04
N GLU A 20 2.28 -1.31 -19.00
CA GLU A 20 1.65 0.01 -19.09
C GLU A 20 0.17 -0.10 -19.46
N GLU A 21 -0.20 -0.97 -20.39
CA GLU A 21 -1.60 -1.28 -20.71
C GLU A 21 -2.35 -1.84 -19.50
N ALA A 22 -1.75 -2.79 -18.76
CA ALA A 22 -2.32 -3.35 -17.55
C ALA A 22 -2.51 -2.28 -16.46
N LEU A 23 -1.57 -1.35 -16.31
CA LEU A 23 -1.68 -0.24 -15.36
C LEU A 23 -2.83 0.70 -15.74
N ASN A 24 -2.95 1.09 -17.01
CA ASN A 24 -4.02 1.95 -17.47
C ASN A 24 -5.39 1.32 -17.26
N GLN A 25 -5.55 0.04 -17.57
CA GLN A 25 -6.79 -0.68 -17.32
C GLN A 25 -7.13 -0.71 -15.83
N TRP A 26 -6.15 -1.02 -14.98
CA TRP A 26 -6.34 -1.03 -13.52
C TRP A 26 -6.73 0.34 -12.98
N LEU A 27 -6.07 1.42 -13.45
CA LEU A 27 -6.40 2.79 -13.06
C LEU A 27 -7.84 3.16 -13.45
N ASP A 28 -8.26 2.84 -14.66
CA ASP A 28 -9.63 3.10 -15.12
C ASP A 28 -10.67 2.37 -14.27
N GLU A 29 -10.41 1.12 -13.91
CA GLU A 29 -11.28 0.33 -13.05
C GLU A 29 -11.40 0.94 -11.65
N GLN A 30 -10.26 1.36 -11.05
CA GLN A 30 -10.24 1.94 -9.71
C GLN A 30 -10.89 3.33 -9.67
N LEU A 31 -10.67 4.16 -10.69
CA LEU A 31 -11.33 5.47 -10.83
C LEU A 31 -12.84 5.33 -10.98
N LYS A 32 -13.31 4.40 -11.83
CA LYS A 32 -14.75 4.12 -12.00
C LYS A 32 -15.39 3.58 -10.73
N ALA A 33 -14.66 2.78 -9.96
CA ALA A 33 -15.11 2.27 -8.66
C ALA A 33 -15.07 3.34 -7.55
N GLY A 34 -14.48 4.50 -7.78
CA GLY A 34 -14.34 5.57 -6.79
C GLY A 34 -13.37 5.24 -5.65
N LEU A 35 -12.50 4.25 -5.84
CA LEU A 35 -11.51 3.83 -4.84
C LEU A 35 -10.24 4.68 -4.85
N ILE A 36 -9.96 5.34 -5.96
CA ILE A 36 -8.85 6.29 -6.12
C ILE A 36 -9.35 7.58 -6.76
N VAL A 37 -8.61 8.65 -6.54
CA VAL A 37 -8.84 9.96 -7.16
C VAL A 37 -7.53 10.49 -7.74
N GLU A 38 -7.64 11.40 -8.71
CA GLU A 38 -6.47 12.11 -9.20
C GLU A 38 -5.94 13.06 -8.13
N SER A 39 -4.69 12.84 -7.70
CA SER A 39 -4.05 13.66 -6.67
C SER A 39 -3.17 14.74 -7.28
N LYS A 40 -3.18 15.93 -6.68
CA LYS A 40 -2.26 17.05 -6.99
C LYS A 40 -1.14 17.19 -5.97
N LEU A 41 -0.98 16.20 -5.09
CA LEU A 41 0.08 16.21 -4.09
C LEU A 41 1.47 16.17 -4.75
N ARG A 42 2.41 16.80 -4.06
CA ARG A 42 3.84 16.80 -4.42
C ARG A 42 4.58 15.55 -3.96
N TYR A 43 3.85 14.61 -3.38
CA TYR A 43 4.39 13.33 -2.91
C TYR A 43 3.90 12.23 -3.83
N ALA A 44 4.85 11.53 -4.46
CA ALA A 44 4.55 10.42 -5.34
C ALA A 44 5.41 9.21 -4.99
N ALA A 45 4.78 8.04 -5.00
CA ALA A 45 5.46 6.75 -4.84
C ALA A 45 5.48 6.03 -6.20
N PRO A 46 6.64 5.53 -6.66
CA PRO A 46 6.72 4.79 -7.91
C PRO A 46 6.09 3.41 -7.75
N CYS A 47 5.49 2.92 -8.82
CA CYS A 47 4.95 1.57 -8.90
C CYS A 47 5.65 0.75 -9.98
N PHE A 48 5.61 -0.56 -9.84
CA PHE A 48 6.15 -1.52 -10.80
C PHE A 48 5.38 -2.84 -10.73
N TYR A 49 5.50 -3.64 -11.76
CA TYR A 49 4.87 -4.94 -11.84
C TYR A 49 5.86 -6.07 -11.54
N ILE A 50 5.39 -7.08 -10.82
CA ILE A 50 6.10 -8.35 -10.64
C ILE A 50 5.27 -9.45 -11.32
N PRO A 51 5.86 -10.24 -12.22
CA PRO A 51 5.19 -11.40 -12.78
C PRO A 51 4.98 -12.47 -11.70
N LYS A 52 3.78 -13.01 -11.61
CA LYS A 52 3.48 -14.18 -10.78
C LYS A 52 3.79 -15.47 -11.55
N LYS A 53 3.79 -16.58 -10.84
CA LYS A 53 4.00 -17.91 -11.42
C LYS A 53 2.94 -18.33 -12.44
N ASP A 54 1.77 -17.70 -12.40
CA ASP A 54 0.62 -17.90 -13.29
C ASP A 54 0.56 -16.89 -14.45
N ASP A 55 1.68 -16.22 -14.77
CA ASP A 55 1.80 -15.15 -15.77
C ASP A 55 0.94 -13.92 -15.53
N SER A 56 0.24 -13.84 -14.41
CA SER A 56 -0.45 -12.62 -14.00
C SER A 56 0.53 -11.56 -13.49
N LEU A 57 0.18 -10.29 -13.63
CA LEU A 57 0.99 -9.18 -13.16
C LEU A 57 0.52 -8.70 -11.79
N TRP A 58 1.46 -8.53 -10.89
CA TRP A 58 1.19 -7.97 -9.56
C TRP A 58 1.75 -6.56 -9.46
N LEU A 59 0.85 -5.58 -9.30
CA LEU A 59 1.22 -4.19 -9.11
C LEU A 59 1.77 -3.98 -7.70
N ILE A 60 2.98 -3.46 -7.61
CA ILE A 60 3.63 -3.10 -6.34
C ILE A 60 3.90 -1.61 -6.31
N GLN A 61 3.54 -0.98 -5.20
CA GLN A 61 3.81 0.42 -4.90
C GLN A 61 4.98 0.52 -3.93
N ASN A 62 5.99 1.31 -4.28
CA ASN A 62 7.17 1.48 -3.44
C ASN A 62 7.01 2.68 -2.50
N TYR A 63 6.48 2.44 -1.32
CA TYR A 63 6.31 3.46 -0.29
C TYR A 63 7.54 3.71 0.59
N LYS A 64 8.70 3.13 0.28
CA LYS A 64 9.89 3.21 1.13
C LYS A 64 10.27 4.64 1.51
N LYS A 65 10.33 5.54 0.53
CA LYS A 65 10.65 6.95 0.78
C LYS A 65 9.53 7.68 1.52
N LEU A 66 8.29 7.41 1.17
CA LEU A 66 7.13 7.97 1.85
C LEU A 66 7.09 7.55 3.32
N ASN A 67 7.36 6.29 3.61
CA ASN A 67 7.41 5.77 4.98
C ASN A 67 8.53 6.38 5.83
N GLN A 68 9.59 6.91 5.23
CA GLN A 68 10.66 7.61 5.95
C GLN A 68 10.22 8.98 6.48
N VAL A 69 9.34 9.67 5.76
CA VAL A 69 8.87 11.01 6.10
C VAL A 69 7.51 11.01 6.80
N THR A 70 6.83 9.88 6.83
CA THR A 70 5.54 9.73 7.51
C THR A 70 5.73 9.70 9.03
N ILE A 71 4.85 10.39 9.74
CA ILE A 71 4.79 10.32 11.21
C ILE A 71 4.36 8.93 11.62
N LYS A 72 5.25 8.23 12.34
CA LYS A 72 5.01 6.85 12.75
C LYS A 72 4.12 6.78 13.97
N ASN A 73 3.07 5.99 13.90
CA ASN A 73 2.29 5.62 15.08
C ASN A 73 3.12 4.66 15.94
N LYS A 74 3.43 5.09 17.18
CA LYS A 74 4.23 4.32 18.14
C LYS A 74 3.38 3.39 19.02
N MET A 75 2.26 2.89 18.49
CA MET A 75 1.46 1.90 19.22
C MET A 75 2.28 0.63 19.43
N LEU A 76 2.30 0.15 20.68
CA LEU A 76 2.97 -1.09 21.02
C LEU A 76 2.25 -2.28 20.40
N LEU A 77 2.99 -3.11 19.68
CA LEU A 77 2.50 -4.41 19.23
C LEU A 77 2.57 -5.40 20.40
N PRO A 78 1.61 -6.36 20.52
CA PRO A 78 1.69 -7.39 21.52
C PRO A 78 2.92 -8.27 21.29
N LEU A 79 3.53 -8.74 22.37
CA LEU A 79 4.63 -9.69 22.30
C LEU A 79 4.13 -11.02 21.73
N ILE A 80 4.91 -11.62 20.83
CA ILE A 80 4.56 -12.90 20.18
C ILE A 80 4.30 -13.99 21.23
N GLY A 81 5.10 -14.05 22.30
CA GLY A 81 4.92 -14.99 23.40
C GLY A 81 3.56 -14.87 24.09
N GLU A 82 3.11 -13.65 24.38
CA GLU A 82 1.79 -13.40 24.99
C GLU A 82 0.64 -13.81 24.05
N VAL A 83 0.78 -13.58 22.76
CA VAL A 83 -0.22 -14.01 21.76
C VAL A 83 -0.30 -15.53 21.71
N ILE A 84 0.84 -16.22 21.70
CA ILE A 84 0.90 -17.70 21.71
C ILE A 84 0.27 -18.26 22.98
N ASP A 85 0.53 -17.67 24.15
CA ASP A 85 -0.03 -18.11 25.41
C ASP A 85 -1.56 -17.97 25.45
N LYS A 86 -2.10 -16.88 24.89
CA LYS A 86 -3.55 -16.72 24.73
C LYS A 86 -4.17 -17.74 23.76
N LEU A 87 -3.43 -18.20 22.76
CA LEU A 87 -3.91 -19.20 21.82
C LEU A 87 -4.00 -20.61 22.44
N LYS A 88 -3.23 -20.91 23.48
CA LYS A 88 -3.25 -22.23 24.14
C LYS A 88 -4.59 -22.55 24.81
N GLU A 89 -5.33 -21.53 25.27
CA GLU A 89 -6.62 -21.67 25.91
C GLU A 89 -7.82 -21.57 24.96
N ALA A 90 -7.57 -21.28 23.69
CA ALA A 90 -8.62 -21.10 22.69
C ALA A 90 -9.10 -22.44 22.13
N GLU A 91 -10.40 -22.68 22.15
CA GLU A 91 -11.02 -23.85 21.54
C GLU A 91 -11.14 -23.71 20.00
N TYR A 92 -11.32 -22.48 19.54
CA TYR A 92 -11.48 -22.15 18.11
C TYR A 92 -10.55 -21.02 17.71
N LEU A 93 -9.91 -21.18 16.55
CA LEU A 93 -9.04 -20.18 15.95
C LEU A 93 -9.54 -19.79 14.56
N ASN A 94 -9.60 -18.48 14.31
CA ASN A 94 -9.92 -17.93 12.99
C ASN A 94 -8.73 -17.11 12.50
N LYS A 95 -8.35 -17.32 11.25
CA LYS A 95 -7.31 -16.55 10.55
C LYS A 95 -7.95 -15.81 9.36
N PRO A 96 -8.60 -14.66 9.58
CA PRO A 96 -9.13 -13.87 8.48
C PRO A 96 -8.00 -13.21 7.71
N ASP A 97 -8.13 -13.17 6.39
CA ASP A 97 -7.26 -12.42 5.50
C ASP A 97 -8.07 -11.31 4.83
N LEU A 98 -7.62 -10.06 5.02
CA LEU A 98 -8.29 -8.89 4.46
C LEU A 98 -7.84 -8.67 3.03
N ILE A 99 -8.78 -8.72 2.10
CA ILE A 99 -8.53 -8.34 0.70
C ILE A 99 -8.17 -6.85 0.67
N TRP A 100 -7.01 -6.53 0.08
CA TRP A 100 -6.53 -5.14 -0.06
C TRP A 100 -6.41 -4.39 1.28
N GLY A 101 -6.03 -5.07 2.35
CA GLY A 101 -6.03 -4.56 3.71
C GLY A 101 -5.38 -3.19 3.88
N TYR A 102 -4.21 -2.95 3.27
CA TYR A 102 -3.55 -1.65 3.32
C TYR A 102 -4.29 -0.56 2.55
N ASN A 103 -4.93 -0.89 1.44
CA ASN A 103 -5.68 0.07 0.61
C ASN A 103 -7.03 0.45 1.24
N ASN A 104 -7.50 -0.28 2.23
CA ASN A 104 -8.70 0.05 2.99
C ASN A 104 -8.46 1.15 4.04
N VAL A 105 -7.21 1.51 4.30
CA VAL A 105 -6.86 2.61 5.20
C VAL A 105 -6.94 3.92 4.41
N GLN A 106 -7.86 4.78 4.81
CA GLN A 106 -8.04 6.09 4.17
C GLN A 106 -6.91 7.04 4.55
N ILE A 107 -6.48 7.84 3.58
CA ILE A 107 -5.59 8.96 3.82
C ILE A 107 -6.38 10.04 4.57
N LYS A 108 -5.73 10.72 5.51
CA LYS A 108 -6.35 11.82 6.25
C LYS A 108 -6.76 12.92 5.28
N GLU A 109 -7.96 13.45 5.47
CA GLU A 109 -8.47 14.57 4.69
C GLU A 109 -7.50 15.77 4.74
N GLY A 110 -7.16 16.31 3.59
CA GLY A 110 -6.16 17.37 3.42
C GLY A 110 -4.73 16.88 3.15
N ASP A 111 -4.47 15.58 3.27
CA ASP A 111 -3.20 14.92 2.93
C ASP A 111 -3.33 14.05 1.64
N GLU A 112 -4.42 14.21 0.89
CA GLU A 112 -4.74 13.48 -0.35
C GLU A 112 -3.97 14.02 -1.57
#